data_f70d705dec80ec2f8d39251608ca6822
#
_entry.id   f70d705dec80ec2f8d39251608ca6822
#
_cell.length_a   1.000
_cell.length_b   1.000
_cell.length_c   1.000
_cell.angle_alpha   90.00
_cell.angle_beta   90.00
_cell.angle_gamma   90.00
#
_symmetry.space_group_name_H-M   'P 1'
#
loop_
_entity.id
_entity.type
_entity.pdbx_description
1 polymer ?
#
loop_
_entity_poly.entity_id
_entity_poly.type
_entity_poly.pdbx_seq_one_letter_code
_entity_poly.pdbx_strand_id
1 'polypeptide(L)'
;ENVISEKVISEENRKQEEDNMKKIGIFMADGCEEIEGLTVVDVVRRAGITIDMISITGKKEVAGAHGITFAADVLAEEADFDSYDGIVLPGGMPGTLNLGKHEIVKKVITSYAADGKLTAAICAAPSVLGENGILEGKHAVSYPGFEEKLLGAKVGAEKVAVDGNIVTSRGMGTAIEFAMAIVKWLDPQADIDAMEANIMYFK
;
A
#
# COMPACT_ATOMS: atom_id res chain seq x y z
N GLU A 1 5.94 24.72 43.03
CA GLU A 1 6.55 25.19 41.79
C GLU A 1 7.06 23.98 41.00
N ASN A 2 6.20 23.39 40.16
CA ASN A 2 6.59 22.32 39.24
C ASN A 2 7.07 22.94 37.95
N VAL A 3 8.38 23.03 37.76
CA VAL A 3 8.99 23.33 36.50
C VAL A 3 8.88 22.08 35.63
N ILE A 4 7.95 22.08 34.70
CA ILE A 4 7.87 21.08 33.60
C ILE A 4 9.10 21.34 32.75
N SER A 5 10.07 20.42 32.83
CA SER A 5 11.24 20.41 31.95
C SER A 5 10.71 20.03 30.55
N GLU A 6 10.48 21.03 29.71
CA GLU A 6 10.33 20.82 28.28
C GLU A 6 11.66 20.23 27.76
N LYS A 7 11.61 18.94 27.39
CA LYS A 7 12.72 18.31 26.67
C LYS A 7 12.84 19.02 25.33
N VAL A 8 13.78 19.94 25.23
CA VAL A 8 14.20 20.49 23.94
C VAL A 8 14.82 19.33 23.16
N ILE A 9 14.05 18.76 22.26
CA ILE A 9 14.56 17.75 21.32
C ILE A 9 15.56 18.51 20.43
N SER A 10 16.83 18.08 20.44
CA SER A 10 17.87 18.71 19.62
C SER A 10 17.52 18.57 18.13
N GLU A 11 18.00 19.49 17.29
CA GLU A 11 17.79 19.39 15.82
C GLU A 11 18.33 18.07 15.25
N GLU A 12 19.39 17.53 15.84
CA GLU A 12 19.95 16.23 15.49
C GLU A 12 18.99 15.08 15.81
N ASN A 13 18.31 15.11 16.96
CA ASN A 13 17.31 14.11 17.31
C ASN A 13 16.07 14.19 16.41
N ARG A 14 15.63 15.39 16.02
CA ARG A 14 14.53 15.57 15.05
C ARG A 14 14.91 15.01 13.69
N LYS A 15 16.11 15.30 13.22
CA LYS A 15 16.59 14.79 11.95
C LYS A 15 16.74 13.27 11.95
N GLN A 16 17.13 12.69 13.08
CA GLN A 16 17.25 11.25 13.27
C GLN A 16 15.88 10.56 13.38
N GLU A 17 14.87 11.24 13.94
CA GLU A 17 13.47 10.79 13.94
C GLU A 17 12.84 10.91 12.55
N GLU A 18 13.13 11.96 11.80
CA GLU A 18 12.69 12.13 10.39
C GLU A 18 13.35 11.10 9.47
N ASP A 19 14.64 10.81 9.62
CA ASP A 19 15.37 9.79 8.86
C ASP A 19 14.89 8.36 9.17
N ASN A 20 14.21 8.14 10.30
CA ASN A 20 13.70 6.84 10.74
C ASN A 20 12.20 6.64 10.46
N MET A 21 11.50 7.69 9.99
CA MET A 21 10.07 7.57 9.66
C MET A 21 9.87 6.77 8.38
N LYS A 22 9.09 5.69 8.48
CA LYS A 22 8.72 4.87 7.34
C LYS A 22 7.88 5.67 6.34
N LYS A 23 8.19 5.48 5.05
CA LYS A 23 7.48 6.11 3.95
C LYS A 23 7.14 5.09 2.88
N ILE A 24 5.90 5.09 2.41
CA ILE A 24 5.47 4.22 1.30
C ILE A 24 4.75 5.02 0.22
N GLY A 25 4.60 4.41 -0.96
CA GLY A 25 3.78 4.93 -2.03
C GLY A 25 2.60 4.03 -2.34
N ILE A 26 1.52 4.59 -2.85
CA ILE A 26 0.42 3.84 -3.44
C ILE A 26 0.14 4.36 -4.83
N PHE A 27 0.20 3.49 -5.85
CA PHE A 27 -0.09 3.87 -7.23
C PHE A 27 -1.60 4.05 -7.43
N MET A 28 -1.99 5.18 -8.02
CA MET A 28 -3.36 5.52 -8.35
C MET A 28 -3.52 5.64 -9.87
N ALA A 29 -4.46 4.88 -10.43
CA ALA A 29 -4.80 4.86 -11.83
C ALA A 29 -6.27 5.24 -12.03
N ASP A 30 -6.62 5.84 -13.18
CA ASP A 30 -8.02 5.99 -13.55
C ASP A 30 -8.71 4.63 -13.57
N GLY A 31 -9.88 4.53 -12.92
CA GLY A 31 -10.62 3.29 -12.72
C GLY A 31 -10.12 2.43 -11.55
N CYS A 32 -9.31 2.96 -10.63
CA CYS A 32 -9.00 2.27 -9.39
C CYS A 32 -10.22 2.21 -8.45
N GLU A 33 -10.27 1.21 -7.57
CA GLU A 33 -11.29 1.11 -6.54
C GLU A 33 -10.97 2.12 -5.41
N GLU A 34 -11.83 3.12 -5.25
CA GLU A 34 -11.63 4.24 -4.35
C GLU A 34 -11.46 3.80 -2.89
N ILE A 35 -12.33 2.88 -2.45
CA ILE A 35 -12.32 2.41 -1.05
C ILE A 35 -11.05 1.63 -0.76
N GLU A 36 -10.56 0.81 -1.69
CA GLU A 36 -9.33 0.05 -1.49
C GLU A 36 -8.11 0.97 -1.38
N GLY A 37 -8.00 1.95 -2.28
CA GLY A 37 -6.89 2.90 -2.27
C GLY A 37 -6.94 3.86 -1.09
N LEU A 38 -8.05 4.57 -0.91
CA LEU A 38 -8.16 5.62 0.10
C LEU A 38 -8.21 5.07 1.54
N THR A 39 -8.72 3.85 1.76
CA THR A 39 -8.66 3.19 3.07
C THR A 39 -7.21 2.95 3.48
N VAL A 40 -6.36 2.45 2.57
CA VAL A 40 -4.93 2.27 2.87
C VAL A 40 -4.29 3.61 3.22
N VAL A 41 -4.56 4.65 2.43
CA VAL A 41 -3.99 5.99 2.68
C VAL A 41 -4.40 6.52 4.06
N ASP A 42 -5.69 6.46 4.40
CA ASP A 42 -6.21 6.97 5.68
C ASP A 42 -5.61 6.20 6.87
N VAL A 43 -5.65 4.86 6.83
CA VAL A 43 -5.18 4.01 7.93
C VAL A 43 -3.67 4.15 8.15
N VAL A 44 -2.88 4.18 7.07
CA VAL A 44 -1.41 4.34 7.17
C VAL A 44 -1.06 5.73 7.74
N ARG A 45 -1.75 6.78 7.32
CA ARG A 45 -1.58 8.14 7.88
C ARG A 45 -1.98 8.21 9.35
N ARG A 46 -3.02 7.50 9.78
CA ARG A 46 -3.40 7.38 11.21
C ARG A 46 -2.34 6.69 12.06
N ALA A 47 -1.58 5.79 11.48
CA ALA A 47 -0.43 5.15 12.13
C ALA A 47 0.82 6.05 12.23
N GLY A 48 0.77 7.29 11.72
CA GLY A 48 1.91 8.21 11.68
C GLY A 48 2.94 7.87 10.60
N ILE A 49 2.61 6.96 9.67
CA ILE A 49 3.48 6.59 8.56
C ILE A 49 3.17 7.48 7.35
N THR A 50 4.20 7.96 6.68
CA THR A 50 4.02 8.75 5.46
C THR A 50 3.62 7.86 4.29
N ILE A 51 2.57 8.27 3.57
CA ILE A 51 2.15 7.62 2.33
C ILE A 51 1.80 8.67 1.28
N ASP A 52 2.43 8.55 0.10
CA ASP A 52 2.13 9.37 -1.07
C ASP A 52 1.21 8.62 -2.03
N MET A 53 0.12 9.26 -2.44
CA MET A 53 -0.68 8.83 -3.58
C MET A 53 0.04 9.22 -4.88
N ILE A 54 0.43 8.23 -5.66
CA ILE A 54 1.26 8.38 -6.87
C ILE A 54 0.38 8.16 -8.10
N SER A 55 0.05 9.23 -8.82
CA SER A 55 -0.75 9.12 -10.04
C SER A 55 0.08 8.63 -11.22
N ILE A 56 -0.46 7.64 -11.95
CA ILE A 56 0.09 7.17 -13.23
C ILE A 56 -0.62 7.78 -14.45
N THR A 57 -1.52 8.76 -14.24
CA THR A 57 -2.38 9.29 -15.31
C THR A 57 -1.77 10.47 -16.06
N GLY A 58 -0.59 10.93 -15.66
CA GLY A 58 0.07 12.14 -16.16
C GLY A 58 -0.52 13.44 -15.61
N LYS A 59 -1.50 13.35 -14.69
CA LYS A 59 -2.08 14.46 -13.95
C LYS A 59 -2.36 14.04 -12.50
N LYS A 60 -2.42 15.00 -11.57
CA LYS A 60 -2.72 14.69 -10.16
C LYS A 60 -4.17 14.24 -9.94
N GLU A 61 -5.10 14.68 -10.77
CA GLU A 61 -6.49 14.24 -10.71
C GLU A 61 -6.62 12.79 -11.18
N VAL A 62 -7.24 11.95 -10.35
CA VAL A 62 -7.51 10.54 -10.61
C VAL A 62 -9.01 10.30 -10.53
N ALA A 63 -9.58 9.66 -11.54
CA ALA A 63 -10.99 9.29 -11.59
C ALA A 63 -11.13 7.80 -11.19
N GLY A 64 -11.76 7.53 -10.05
CA GLY A 64 -12.01 6.19 -9.56
C GLY A 64 -13.07 5.43 -10.36
N ALA A 65 -13.22 4.15 -10.08
CA ALA A 65 -14.11 3.24 -10.80
C ALA A 65 -15.61 3.57 -10.61
N HIS A 66 -15.96 4.28 -9.54
CA HIS A 66 -17.33 4.63 -9.19
C HIS A 66 -17.64 6.14 -9.33
N GLY A 67 -16.83 6.84 -10.12
CA GLY A 67 -17.05 8.26 -10.44
C GLY A 67 -16.64 9.24 -9.34
N ILE A 68 -15.85 8.80 -8.38
CA ILE A 68 -15.26 9.66 -7.36
C ILE A 68 -13.89 10.12 -7.86
N THR A 69 -13.73 11.43 -7.96
CA THR A 69 -12.46 12.04 -8.34
C THR A 69 -11.72 12.57 -7.12
N PHE A 70 -10.43 12.28 -7.04
CA PHE A 70 -9.56 12.75 -5.97
C PHE A 70 -8.19 13.19 -6.53
N ALA A 71 -7.43 13.93 -5.73
CA ALA A 71 -6.11 14.39 -6.11
C ALA A 71 -5.02 13.49 -5.52
N ALA A 72 -4.10 13.03 -6.35
CA ALA A 72 -2.86 12.39 -5.92
C ALA A 72 -1.84 13.43 -5.41
N ASP A 73 -0.90 12.98 -4.59
CA ASP A 73 0.14 13.83 -4.01
C ASP A 73 1.24 14.15 -5.04
N VAL A 74 1.62 13.16 -5.87
CA VAL A 74 2.74 13.26 -6.83
C VAL A 74 2.45 12.47 -8.11
N LEU A 75 3.10 12.83 -9.22
CA LEU A 75 3.07 12.05 -10.45
C LEU A 75 4.12 10.93 -10.40
N ALA A 76 3.87 9.81 -11.08
CA ALA A 76 4.81 8.69 -11.12
C ALA A 76 6.17 9.08 -11.73
N GLU A 77 6.17 10.01 -12.68
CA GLU A 77 7.37 10.54 -13.32
C GLU A 77 8.20 11.46 -12.42
N GLU A 78 7.59 11.97 -11.33
CA GLU A 78 8.20 12.93 -10.39
C GLU A 78 8.53 12.28 -9.03
N ALA A 79 8.01 11.07 -8.78
CA ALA A 79 8.15 10.40 -7.50
C ALA A 79 9.60 9.92 -7.26
N ASP A 80 10.12 10.18 -6.06
CA ASP A 80 11.42 9.67 -5.60
C ASP A 80 11.25 8.26 -5.03
N PHE A 81 11.32 7.26 -5.91
CA PHE A 81 11.16 5.85 -5.52
C PHE A 81 12.28 5.34 -4.61
N ASP A 82 13.44 5.98 -4.55
CA ASP A 82 14.50 5.56 -3.62
C ASP A 82 14.13 5.86 -2.16
N SER A 83 13.26 6.85 -1.94
CA SER A 83 12.81 7.27 -0.61
C SER A 83 11.73 6.39 0.01
N TYR A 84 11.08 5.47 -0.73
CA TYR A 84 10.01 4.64 -0.19
C TYR A 84 10.50 3.28 0.33
N ASP A 85 9.95 2.85 1.47
CA ASP A 85 10.13 1.52 2.08
C ASP A 85 9.17 0.47 1.48
N GLY A 86 8.18 0.90 0.72
CA GLY A 86 7.19 0.01 0.12
C GLY A 86 6.27 0.67 -0.89
N ILE A 87 5.55 -0.16 -1.62
CA ILE A 87 4.60 0.24 -2.64
C ILE A 87 3.31 -0.58 -2.56
N VAL A 88 2.18 0.06 -2.84
CA VAL A 88 0.84 -0.56 -2.80
C VAL A 88 0.13 -0.38 -4.13
N LEU A 89 -0.59 -1.41 -4.57
CA LEU A 89 -1.45 -1.41 -5.74
C LEU A 89 -2.90 -1.64 -5.31
N PRO A 90 -3.81 -0.66 -5.44
CA PRO A 90 -5.25 -0.87 -5.29
C PRO A 90 -5.79 -1.62 -6.49
N GLY A 91 -6.94 -2.26 -6.32
CA GLY A 91 -7.68 -2.91 -7.40
C GLY A 91 -8.56 -1.93 -8.17
N GLY A 92 -9.71 -2.45 -8.60
CA GLY A 92 -10.65 -1.75 -9.48
C GLY A 92 -10.33 -1.98 -10.95
N MET A 93 -11.39 -1.85 -11.79
CA MET A 93 -11.28 -2.00 -13.24
C MET A 93 -11.81 -0.74 -13.92
N PRO A 94 -11.11 -0.19 -14.91
CA PRO A 94 -9.89 -0.71 -15.53
C PRO A 94 -8.56 -0.35 -14.82
N GLY A 95 -8.58 0.20 -13.60
CA GLY A 95 -7.40 0.66 -12.86
C GLY A 95 -6.29 -0.39 -12.79
N THR A 96 -6.60 -1.64 -12.43
CA THR A 96 -5.64 -2.75 -12.39
C THR A 96 -4.98 -2.99 -13.75
N LEU A 97 -5.74 -2.91 -14.85
CA LEU A 97 -5.19 -3.06 -16.21
C LEU A 97 -4.24 -1.91 -16.57
N ASN A 98 -4.57 -0.70 -16.14
CA ASN A 98 -3.74 0.48 -16.35
C ASN A 98 -2.42 0.36 -15.57
N LEU A 99 -2.49 -0.06 -14.31
CA LEU A 99 -1.30 -0.35 -13.49
C LEU A 99 -0.41 -1.43 -14.13
N GLY A 100 -1.00 -2.55 -14.57
CA GLY A 100 -0.26 -3.65 -15.17
C GLY A 100 0.43 -3.32 -16.50
N LYS A 101 -0.02 -2.28 -17.22
CA LYS A 101 0.58 -1.82 -18.48
C LYS A 101 1.64 -0.74 -18.28
N HIS A 102 1.68 -0.08 -17.11
CA HIS A 102 2.53 1.08 -16.88
C HIS A 102 3.97 0.68 -16.55
N GLU A 103 4.93 1.14 -17.35
CA GLU A 103 6.33 0.70 -17.25
C GLU A 103 6.99 1.07 -15.91
N ILE A 104 6.70 2.26 -15.35
CA ILE A 104 7.23 2.66 -14.04
C ILE A 104 6.69 1.71 -12.95
N VAL A 105 5.38 1.38 -12.98
CA VAL A 105 4.78 0.45 -12.02
C VAL A 105 5.49 -0.90 -12.07
N LYS A 106 5.63 -1.51 -13.25
CA LYS A 106 6.31 -2.81 -13.43
C LYS A 106 7.74 -2.78 -12.90
N LYS A 107 8.50 -1.75 -13.24
CA LYS A 107 9.88 -1.59 -12.78
C LYS A 107 9.95 -1.49 -11.25
N VAL A 108 9.10 -0.66 -10.64
CA VAL A 108 9.11 -0.42 -9.20
C VAL A 108 8.71 -1.66 -8.42
N ILE A 109 7.58 -2.32 -8.77
CA ILE A 109 7.14 -3.54 -8.04
C ILE A 109 8.17 -4.67 -8.12
N THR A 110 8.81 -4.84 -9.29
CA THR A 110 9.83 -5.88 -9.49
C THR A 110 11.08 -5.60 -8.65
N SER A 111 11.58 -4.36 -8.68
CA SER A 111 12.74 -3.96 -7.86
C SER A 111 12.42 -4.10 -6.37
N TYR A 112 11.28 -3.57 -5.90
CA TYR A 112 10.91 -3.60 -4.48
C TYR A 112 10.75 -5.03 -3.96
N ALA A 113 10.09 -5.89 -4.73
CA ALA A 113 9.94 -7.28 -4.37
C ALA A 113 11.30 -7.99 -4.23
N ALA A 114 12.23 -7.73 -5.13
CA ALA A 114 13.58 -8.30 -5.12
C ALA A 114 14.44 -7.74 -3.96
N ASP A 115 14.30 -6.45 -3.66
CA ASP A 115 15.05 -5.75 -2.61
C ASP A 115 14.49 -5.99 -1.19
N GLY A 116 13.41 -6.77 -1.06
CA GLY A 116 12.76 -7.04 0.23
C GLY A 116 11.94 -5.87 0.77
N LYS A 117 11.68 -4.83 -0.03
CA LYS A 117 10.77 -3.74 0.30
C LYS A 117 9.32 -4.20 0.21
N LEU A 118 8.43 -3.61 1.02
CA LEU A 118 7.02 -3.96 1.00
C LEU A 118 6.44 -3.82 -0.42
N THR A 119 5.83 -4.89 -0.90
CA THR A 119 5.10 -4.90 -2.17
C THR A 119 3.70 -5.48 -1.91
N ALA A 120 2.70 -4.61 -1.91
CA ALA A 120 1.36 -4.96 -1.49
C ALA A 120 0.33 -4.73 -2.61
N ALA A 121 -0.67 -5.60 -2.70
CA ALA A 121 -1.74 -5.48 -3.70
C ALA A 121 -3.06 -6.07 -3.20
N ILE A 122 -4.17 -5.46 -3.61
CA ILE A 122 -5.52 -5.89 -3.19
C ILE A 122 -6.43 -6.14 -4.39
N CYS A 123 -7.43 -7.00 -4.22
CA CYS A 123 -8.52 -7.26 -5.15
C CYS A 123 -8.02 -7.90 -6.46
N ALA A 124 -8.15 -7.20 -7.58
CA ALA A 124 -7.62 -7.65 -8.87
C ALA A 124 -6.09 -7.42 -9.01
N ALA A 125 -5.53 -6.47 -8.26
CA ALA A 125 -4.14 -6.04 -8.41
C ALA A 125 -3.07 -7.09 -8.09
N PRO A 126 -3.28 -8.10 -7.23
CA PRO A 126 -2.32 -9.21 -7.09
C PRO A 126 -2.01 -9.94 -8.41
N SER A 127 -2.92 -9.87 -9.41
CA SER A 127 -2.64 -10.39 -10.75
C SER A 127 -1.45 -9.68 -11.42
N VAL A 128 -1.28 -8.39 -11.16
CA VAL A 128 -0.14 -7.61 -11.68
C VAL A 128 1.18 -8.15 -11.10
N LEU A 129 1.18 -8.52 -9.81
CA LEU A 129 2.35 -9.14 -9.17
C LEU A 129 2.63 -10.51 -9.77
N GLY A 130 1.60 -11.34 -9.97
CA GLY A 130 1.73 -12.67 -10.58
C GLY A 130 2.25 -12.62 -12.01
N GLU A 131 1.68 -11.75 -12.84
CA GLU A 131 2.07 -11.57 -14.25
C GLU A 131 3.52 -11.03 -14.39
N ASN A 132 4.10 -10.43 -13.34
CA ASN A 132 5.50 -10.00 -13.29
C ASN A 132 6.44 -10.97 -12.54
N GLY A 133 5.98 -12.20 -12.24
CA GLY A 133 6.80 -13.25 -11.62
C GLY A 133 7.12 -13.05 -10.14
N ILE A 134 6.49 -12.06 -9.49
CA ILE A 134 6.77 -11.70 -8.08
C ILE A 134 6.20 -12.73 -7.11
N LEU A 135 5.16 -13.45 -7.51
CA LEU A 135 4.44 -14.39 -6.66
C LEU A 135 4.98 -15.83 -6.72
N GLU A 136 6.09 -16.11 -7.42
CA GLU A 136 6.64 -17.45 -7.54
C GLU A 136 6.96 -18.05 -6.15
N GLY A 137 6.29 -19.15 -5.82
CA GLY A 137 6.41 -19.84 -4.52
C GLY A 137 5.78 -19.11 -3.33
N LYS A 138 5.23 -17.91 -3.52
CA LYS A 138 4.60 -17.10 -2.46
C LYS A 138 3.19 -17.54 -2.16
N HIS A 139 2.76 -17.34 -0.91
CA HIS A 139 1.36 -17.44 -0.52
C HIS A 139 0.66 -16.12 -0.80
N ALA A 140 -0.41 -16.16 -1.59
CA ALA A 140 -1.11 -14.96 -2.02
C ALA A 140 -2.62 -15.19 -2.20
N VAL A 141 -3.37 -14.10 -2.10
CA VAL A 141 -4.82 -14.07 -2.31
C VAL A 141 -5.20 -12.97 -3.31
N SER A 142 -6.37 -13.08 -3.92
CA SER A 142 -6.93 -12.06 -4.80
C SER A 142 -8.46 -12.02 -4.74
N TYR A 143 -9.04 -11.12 -5.49
CA TYR A 143 -10.48 -11.13 -5.75
C TYR A 143 -10.86 -12.42 -6.48
N PRO A 144 -12.03 -13.03 -6.17
CA PRO A 144 -12.52 -14.23 -6.86
C PRO A 144 -12.54 -14.07 -8.38
N GLY A 145 -11.96 -15.06 -9.10
CA GLY A 145 -11.83 -15.03 -10.56
C GLY A 145 -10.50 -14.48 -11.09
N PHE A 146 -9.58 -14.05 -10.19
CA PHE A 146 -8.23 -13.65 -10.56
C PHE A 146 -7.15 -14.66 -10.14
N GLU A 147 -7.55 -15.77 -9.52
CA GLU A 147 -6.64 -16.78 -8.95
C GLU A 147 -5.67 -17.33 -10.01
N GLU A 148 -6.16 -17.60 -11.22
CA GLU A 148 -5.34 -18.13 -12.33
C GLU A 148 -4.23 -17.17 -12.80
N LYS A 149 -4.36 -15.87 -12.47
CA LYS A 149 -3.37 -14.84 -12.80
C LYS A 149 -2.30 -14.65 -11.73
N LEU A 150 -2.44 -15.29 -10.56
CA LEU A 150 -1.44 -15.30 -9.52
C LEU A 150 -0.35 -16.34 -9.88
N LEU A 151 0.34 -16.12 -10.99
CA LEU A 151 1.28 -17.08 -11.56
C LEU A 151 2.35 -17.46 -10.54
N GLY A 152 2.54 -18.76 -10.32
CA GLY A 152 3.52 -19.31 -9.39
C GLY A 152 3.14 -19.26 -7.91
N ALA A 153 2.02 -18.63 -7.55
CA ALA A 153 1.58 -18.51 -6.16
C ALA A 153 0.95 -19.81 -5.61
N LYS A 154 1.05 -19.96 -4.30
CA LYS A 154 0.18 -20.82 -3.49
C LYS A 154 -1.05 -19.99 -3.11
N VAL A 155 -2.13 -20.17 -3.84
CA VAL A 155 -3.32 -19.33 -3.70
C VAL A 155 -4.12 -19.73 -2.48
N GLY A 156 -4.39 -18.75 -1.60
CA GLY A 156 -5.21 -18.86 -0.40
C GLY A 156 -6.63 -18.33 -0.58
N ALA A 157 -7.40 -18.36 0.53
CA ALA A 157 -8.78 -17.85 0.58
C ALA A 157 -9.03 -16.92 1.78
N GLU A 158 -8.03 -16.68 2.61
CA GLU A 158 -8.09 -15.75 3.74
C GLU A 158 -8.24 -14.30 3.28
N LYS A 159 -8.65 -13.43 4.19
CA LYS A 159 -8.86 -12.00 3.91
C LYS A 159 -7.56 -11.30 3.47
N VAL A 160 -6.46 -11.63 4.14
CA VAL A 160 -5.12 -11.05 3.89
C VAL A 160 -4.08 -12.15 3.99
N ALA A 161 -3.18 -12.24 3.02
CA ALA A 161 -2.00 -13.09 3.03
C ALA A 161 -0.73 -12.23 3.17
N VAL A 162 0.17 -12.64 4.06
CA VAL A 162 1.49 -12.02 4.25
C VAL A 162 2.55 -13.10 4.07
N ASP A 163 3.42 -12.93 3.09
CA ASP A 163 4.54 -13.83 2.82
C ASP A 163 5.83 -13.03 2.58
N GLY A 164 6.62 -12.89 3.64
CA GLY A 164 7.83 -12.05 3.63
C GLY A 164 7.46 -10.58 3.43
N ASN A 165 7.90 -10.01 2.34
CA ASN A 165 7.63 -8.62 1.95
C ASN A 165 6.42 -8.46 1.01
N ILE A 166 5.71 -9.55 0.72
CA ILE A 166 4.51 -9.53 -0.13
C ILE A 166 3.27 -9.56 0.76
N VAL A 167 2.36 -8.60 0.57
CA VAL A 167 1.06 -8.53 1.27
C VAL A 167 -0.05 -8.44 0.23
N THR A 168 -0.98 -9.40 0.24
CA THR A 168 -2.10 -9.43 -0.69
C THR A 168 -3.43 -9.54 0.04
N SER A 169 -4.50 -9.00 -0.56
CA SER A 169 -5.85 -9.06 0.00
C SER A 169 -6.92 -9.21 -1.07
N ARG A 170 -8.15 -9.52 -0.65
CA ARG A 170 -9.19 -10.01 -1.57
C ARG A 170 -10.08 -8.95 -2.19
N GLY A 171 -10.29 -7.81 -1.55
CA GLY A 171 -11.15 -6.80 -2.13
C GLY A 171 -11.62 -5.73 -1.14
N MET A 172 -12.53 -4.88 -1.60
CA MET A 172 -13.01 -3.72 -0.85
C MET A 172 -13.41 -4.06 0.59
N GLY A 173 -14.11 -5.18 0.81
CA GLY A 173 -14.56 -5.60 2.15
C GLY A 173 -13.44 -6.04 3.09
N THR A 174 -12.21 -6.18 2.62
CA THR A 174 -11.01 -6.53 3.42
C THR A 174 -9.96 -5.43 3.41
N ALA A 175 -10.32 -4.22 2.95
CA ALA A 175 -9.38 -3.11 2.80
C ALA A 175 -8.81 -2.61 4.13
N ILE A 176 -9.61 -2.66 5.21
CA ILE A 176 -9.15 -2.26 6.55
C ILE A 176 -8.11 -3.25 7.08
N GLU A 177 -8.41 -4.56 7.05
CA GLU A 177 -7.46 -5.60 7.48
C GLU A 177 -6.17 -5.57 6.64
N PHE A 178 -6.28 -5.30 5.33
CA PHE A 178 -5.14 -5.13 4.45
C PHE A 178 -4.27 -3.94 4.87
N ALA A 179 -4.87 -2.79 5.14
CA ALA A 179 -4.17 -1.60 5.60
C ALA A 179 -3.49 -1.83 6.97
N MET A 180 -4.18 -2.52 7.90
CA MET A 180 -3.60 -2.89 9.21
C MET A 180 -2.42 -3.85 9.06
N ALA A 181 -2.48 -4.79 8.12
CA ALA A 181 -1.36 -5.69 7.82
C ALA A 181 -0.15 -4.95 7.25
N ILE A 182 -0.37 -3.95 6.40
CA ILE A 182 0.68 -3.06 5.89
C ILE A 182 1.32 -2.26 7.04
N VAL A 183 0.52 -1.65 7.91
CA VAL A 183 1.03 -0.94 9.10
C VAL A 183 1.86 -1.87 9.98
N LYS A 184 1.36 -3.07 10.27
CA LYS A 184 2.06 -4.06 11.12
C LYS A 184 3.37 -4.54 10.51
N TRP A 185 3.43 -4.62 9.18
CA TRP A 185 4.66 -4.96 8.45
C TRP A 185 5.71 -3.83 8.56
N LEU A 186 5.28 -2.58 8.41
CA LEU A 186 6.16 -1.40 8.47
C LEU A 186 6.60 -1.09 9.89
N ASP A 187 5.71 -1.25 10.86
CA ASP A 187 5.96 -1.08 12.28
C ASP A 187 5.48 -2.31 13.06
N PRO A 188 6.37 -3.28 13.34
CA PRO A 188 6.03 -4.45 14.13
C PRO A 188 5.57 -4.15 15.57
N GLN A 189 5.79 -2.93 16.09
CA GLN A 189 5.36 -2.50 17.42
C GLN A 189 3.99 -1.81 17.41
N ALA A 190 3.42 -1.51 16.22
CA ALA A 190 2.11 -0.87 16.11
C ALA A 190 1.03 -1.64 16.88
N ASP A 191 0.24 -0.92 17.68
CA ASP A 191 -0.91 -1.45 18.42
C ASP A 191 -2.14 -1.47 17.50
N ILE A 192 -2.27 -2.56 16.75
CA ILE A 192 -3.35 -2.74 15.77
C ILE A 192 -4.71 -2.78 16.46
N ASP A 193 -4.81 -3.41 17.64
CA ASP A 193 -6.08 -3.49 18.37
C ASP A 193 -6.56 -2.10 18.81
N ALA A 194 -5.66 -1.24 19.28
CA ALA A 194 -5.99 0.15 19.57
C ALA A 194 -6.37 0.94 18.32
N MET A 195 -5.70 0.73 17.20
CA MET A 195 -6.06 1.38 15.94
C MET A 195 -7.45 0.94 15.45
N GLU A 196 -7.75 -0.36 15.47
CA GLU A 196 -9.06 -0.90 15.13
C GLU A 196 -10.16 -0.32 16.03
N ALA A 197 -9.93 -0.27 17.34
CA ALA A 197 -10.87 0.32 18.30
C ALA A 197 -11.12 1.81 18.01
N ASN A 198 -10.08 2.57 17.68
CA ASN A 198 -10.18 4.01 17.41
C ASN A 198 -11.00 4.34 16.15
N ILE A 199 -11.03 3.44 15.16
CA ILE A 199 -11.87 3.57 13.96
C ILE A 199 -13.20 2.82 14.07
N MET A 200 -13.52 2.28 15.25
CA MET A 200 -14.75 1.49 15.51
C MET A 200 -14.85 0.24 14.61
N TYR A 201 -13.72 -0.36 14.27
CA TYR A 201 -13.67 -1.59 13.50
C TYR A 201 -13.74 -2.80 14.44
N PHE A 202 -14.78 -3.60 14.29
CA PHE A 202 -15.01 -4.81 15.09
C PHE A 202 -14.97 -6.04 14.17
N LYS A 203 -14.13 -7.01 14.49
CA LYS A 203 -14.00 -8.29 13.76
C LYS A 203 -15.15 -9.24 14.01
#